data_45abf087079d4969e87d67186586f3d3
#
_entry.id   45abf087079d4969e87d67186586f3d3
#
_cell.length_a   1.000
_cell.length_b   1.000
_cell.length_c   1.000
_cell.angle_alpha   90.00
_cell.angle_beta   90.00
_cell.angle_gamma   90.00
#
_symmetry.space_group_name_H-M   'P 1'
#
loop_
_entity.id
_entity.type
_entity.pdbx_description
1 polymer ?
#
loop_
_entity_poly.entity_id
_entity_poly.type
_entity_poly.pdbx_seq_one_letter_code
_entity_poly.pdbx_strand_id
1 'polypeptide(L)'
;MFAQTYTEYYTVEDREHWQDDWELIYGSPYAMAPSPLVTHQSISMKIARQLDEQLDNCPKCQALFEIDWEISSDTVVKPDTLVICYEPDEKITKKPELIFEIASKSTVKRDETLKFELYEQEGVEFYVIVYPKKQMAKLYQLKEGRYLKVGDFSDESYEFELKKCKIDFDFSKIWRRR
;
A
#
# COMPACT_ATOMS: atom_id res chain seq x y z
N MET A 1 2.98 -38.22 19.12
CA MET A 1 1.78 -37.37 19.30
C MET A 1 2.05 -36.09 18.54
N PHE A 2 1.48 -35.91 17.35
CA PHE A 2 1.65 -34.67 16.61
C PHE A 2 0.72 -33.62 17.24
N ALA A 3 1.28 -32.52 17.72
CA ALA A 3 0.50 -31.38 18.15
C ALA A 3 -0.28 -30.86 16.92
N GLN A 4 -1.58 -30.96 16.96
CA GLN A 4 -2.45 -30.36 15.96
C GLN A 4 -2.38 -28.85 16.18
N THR A 5 -1.65 -28.14 15.33
CA THR A 5 -1.57 -26.68 15.36
C THR A 5 -2.92 -26.16 14.88
N TYR A 6 -3.78 -25.76 15.78
CA TYR A 6 -4.99 -25.00 15.44
C TYR A 6 -4.53 -23.62 15.00
N THR A 7 -4.61 -23.34 13.70
CA THR A 7 -4.47 -21.98 13.18
C THR A 7 -5.84 -21.35 13.27
N GLU A 8 -5.95 -20.30 14.07
CA GLU A 8 -7.17 -19.50 14.13
C GLU A 8 -7.39 -18.84 12.76
N TYR A 9 -8.62 -18.87 12.29
CA TYR A 9 -9.04 -18.32 11.01
C TYR A 9 -10.20 -17.37 11.23
N TYR A 10 -10.07 -16.16 10.73
CA TYR A 10 -11.04 -15.09 10.92
C TYR A 10 -11.54 -14.55 9.57
N THR A 11 -12.73 -13.94 9.61
CA THR A 11 -13.36 -13.28 8.48
C THR A 11 -13.36 -11.75 8.68
N VAL A 12 -13.69 -11.04 7.62
CA VAL A 12 -13.89 -9.57 7.69
C VAL A 12 -15.04 -9.23 8.65
N GLU A 13 -16.08 -10.06 8.71
CA GLU A 13 -17.19 -9.91 9.68
C GLU A 13 -16.71 -10.04 11.12
N ASP A 14 -15.81 -11.00 11.42
CA ASP A 14 -15.20 -11.14 12.75
C ASP A 14 -14.41 -9.88 13.10
N ARG A 15 -13.62 -9.36 12.14
CA ARG A 15 -12.80 -8.15 12.31
C ARG A 15 -13.62 -6.90 12.65
N GLU A 16 -14.85 -6.76 12.15
CA GLU A 16 -15.74 -5.63 12.46
C GLU A 16 -16.04 -5.48 13.97
N HIS A 17 -15.86 -6.54 14.73
CA HIS A 17 -16.08 -6.57 16.18
C HIS A 17 -14.79 -6.39 17.01
N TRP A 18 -13.62 -6.28 16.35
CA TRP A 18 -12.35 -6.10 17.06
C TRP A 18 -12.14 -4.66 17.49
N GLN A 19 -11.39 -4.51 18.58
CA GLN A 19 -10.88 -3.21 19.00
C GLN A 19 -9.55 -2.96 18.29
N ASP A 20 -9.21 -1.69 18.10
CA ASP A 20 -8.01 -1.25 17.39
C ASP A 20 -8.00 -1.57 15.89
N ASP A 21 -6.96 -1.12 15.22
CA ASP A 21 -6.77 -1.34 13.79
C ASP A 21 -6.03 -2.65 13.52
N TRP A 22 -6.62 -3.48 12.69
CA TRP A 22 -6.07 -4.76 12.26
C TRP A 22 -6.17 -4.92 10.75
N GLU A 23 -5.12 -5.46 10.15
CA GLU A 23 -5.22 -6.08 8.83
C GLU A 23 -5.58 -7.55 9.00
N LEU A 24 -6.27 -8.09 8.02
CA LEU A 24 -6.62 -9.52 7.93
C LEU A 24 -6.12 -10.03 6.58
N ILE A 25 -5.26 -11.04 6.56
CA ILE A 25 -4.71 -11.59 5.32
C ILE A 25 -4.83 -13.10 5.37
N TYR A 26 -5.64 -13.64 4.47
CA TYR A 26 -5.97 -15.08 4.41
C TYR A 26 -6.45 -15.63 5.75
N GLY A 27 -7.32 -14.90 6.43
CA GLY A 27 -7.88 -15.26 7.72
C GLY A 27 -6.92 -15.09 8.92
N SER A 28 -5.70 -14.61 8.69
CA SER A 28 -4.73 -14.35 9.76
C SER A 28 -4.71 -12.87 10.14
N PRO A 29 -4.83 -12.53 11.44
CA PRO A 29 -4.87 -11.15 11.90
C PRO A 29 -3.47 -10.57 12.10
N TYR A 30 -3.30 -9.31 11.73
CA TYR A 30 -2.07 -8.54 11.91
C TYR A 30 -2.40 -7.20 12.54
N ALA A 31 -1.97 -7.00 13.80
CA ALA A 31 -2.14 -5.74 14.49
C ALA A 31 -1.40 -4.60 13.77
N MET A 32 -2.04 -3.48 13.63
CA MET A 32 -1.43 -2.25 13.16
C MET A 32 -0.83 -1.47 14.34
N ALA A 33 0.19 -0.64 14.06
CA ALA A 33 0.75 0.22 15.10
C ALA A 33 -0.32 1.22 15.58
N PRO A 34 -0.46 1.43 16.90
CA PRO A 34 -1.51 2.29 17.45
C PRO A 34 -1.33 3.76 17.04
N SER A 35 -0.11 4.18 16.72
CA SER A 35 0.19 5.53 16.23
C SER A 35 1.40 5.50 15.31
N PRO A 36 1.34 6.16 14.14
CA PRO A 36 2.49 6.27 13.27
C PRO A 36 3.54 7.22 13.86
N LEU A 37 4.81 6.98 13.54
CA LEU A 37 5.89 7.88 13.89
C LEU A 37 5.84 9.16 13.06
N VAL A 38 6.40 10.26 13.57
CA VAL A 38 6.46 11.56 12.89
C VAL A 38 7.03 11.44 11.47
N THR A 39 8.11 10.65 11.31
CA THR A 39 8.74 10.44 9.99
C THR A 39 7.78 9.74 9.03
N HIS A 40 7.06 8.72 9.49
CA HIS A 40 6.06 8.00 8.69
C HIS A 40 4.96 8.96 8.24
N GLN A 41 4.35 9.71 9.15
CA GLN A 41 3.29 10.67 8.84
C GLN A 41 3.77 11.77 7.88
N SER A 42 4.98 12.29 8.09
CA SER A 42 5.55 13.32 7.21
C SER A 42 5.74 12.83 5.79
N ILE A 43 6.21 11.59 5.61
CA ILE A 43 6.39 10.98 4.29
C ILE A 43 5.03 10.66 3.66
N SER A 44 4.12 10.06 4.42
CA SER A 44 2.76 9.73 3.96
C SER A 44 2.04 10.97 3.42
N MET A 45 2.06 12.07 4.16
CA MET A 45 1.46 13.34 3.72
C MET A 45 2.08 13.88 2.43
N LYS A 46 3.39 13.78 2.28
CA LYS A 46 4.08 14.27 1.07
C LYS A 46 3.81 13.39 -0.15
N ILE A 47 3.66 12.09 0.05
CA ILE A 47 3.25 11.15 -1.01
C ILE A 47 1.82 11.47 -1.43
N ALA A 48 0.88 11.49 -0.48
CA ALA A 48 -0.53 11.75 -0.74
C ALA A 48 -0.72 13.09 -1.46
N ARG A 49 -0.05 14.16 -1.02
CA ARG A 49 -0.12 15.48 -1.65
C ARG A 49 0.35 15.45 -3.09
N GLN A 50 1.50 14.83 -3.41
CA GLN A 50 2.00 14.77 -4.79
C GLN A 50 1.04 14.01 -5.70
N LEU A 51 0.50 12.90 -5.22
CA LEU A 51 -0.45 12.09 -5.99
C LEU A 51 -1.74 12.86 -6.24
N ASP A 52 -2.29 13.50 -5.23
CA ASP A 52 -3.52 14.27 -5.32
C ASP A 52 -3.36 15.48 -6.27
N GLU A 53 -2.31 16.29 -6.10
CA GLU A 53 -1.98 17.42 -6.98
C GLU A 53 -1.82 16.99 -8.46
N GLN A 54 -1.20 15.84 -8.73
CA GLN A 54 -1.02 15.32 -10.09
C GLN A 54 -2.35 14.82 -10.69
N LEU A 55 -3.28 14.37 -9.86
CA LEU A 55 -4.57 13.86 -10.28
C LEU A 55 -5.66 14.94 -10.45
N ASP A 56 -5.42 16.19 -10.05
CA ASP A 56 -6.34 17.32 -10.24
C ASP A 56 -6.81 17.43 -11.69
N ASN A 57 -5.94 17.17 -12.66
CA ASN A 57 -6.24 17.22 -14.09
C ASN A 57 -6.70 15.87 -14.66
N CYS A 58 -6.90 14.86 -13.83
CA CYS A 58 -7.34 13.53 -14.24
C CYS A 58 -8.44 12.97 -13.34
N PRO A 59 -9.69 13.44 -13.47
CA PRO A 59 -10.80 13.08 -12.57
C PRO A 59 -11.21 11.60 -12.65
N LYS A 60 -10.56 10.79 -13.48
CA LYS A 60 -10.80 9.35 -13.59
C LYS A 60 -10.07 8.53 -12.54
N CYS A 61 -9.10 9.12 -11.86
CA CYS A 61 -8.34 8.50 -10.79
C CYS A 61 -8.33 9.40 -9.56
N GLN A 62 -8.18 8.80 -8.40
CA GLN A 62 -8.05 9.53 -7.13
C GLN A 62 -7.04 8.86 -6.21
N ALA A 63 -6.36 9.67 -5.40
CA ALA A 63 -5.47 9.20 -4.36
C ALA A 63 -6.23 9.10 -3.03
N LEU A 64 -6.01 8.02 -2.29
CA LEU A 64 -6.57 7.79 -0.96
C LEU A 64 -5.46 7.32 -0.03
N PHE A 65 -5.59 7.57 1.26
CA PHE A 65 -4.61 7.14 2.26
C PHE A 65 -5.30 6.54 3.48
N GLU A 66 -4.61 5.57 4.09
CA GLU A 66 -5.08 4.87 5.30
C GLU A 66 -6.54 4.38 5.21
N ILE A 67 -6.92 3.84 4.05
CA ILE A 67 -8.26 3.28 3.81
C ILE A 67 -8.18 1.77 3.66
N ASP A 68 -9.17 1.07 4.19
CA ASP A 68 -9.30 -0.37 4.04
C ASP A 68 -9.59 -0.75 2.58
N TRP A 69 -8.81 -1.68 2.05
CA TRP A 69 -9.09 -2.39 0.82
C TRP A 69 -9.55 -3.81 1.18
N GLU A 70 -10.84 -4.05 1.03
CA GLU A 70 -11.50 -5.33 1.27
C GLU A 70 -11.39 -6.20 0.01
N ILE A 71 -10.46 -7.15 0.02
CA ILE A 71 -10.13 -7.99 -1.14
C ILE A 71 -11.09 -9.18 -1.22
N SER A 72 -11.36 -9.81 -0.09
CA SER A 72 -12.21 -10.99 0.04
C SER A 72 -12.84 -11.07 1.42
N SER A 73 -13.63 -12.11 1.70
CA SER A 73 -14.26 -12.34 3.00
C SER A 73 -13.27 -12.61 4.15
N ASP A 74 -12.00 -12.88 3.84
CA ASP A 74 -10.94 -13.21 4.80
C ASP A 74 -9.68 -12.36 4.62
N THR A 75 -9.74 -11.34 3.76
CA THR A 75 -8.58 -10.50 3.46
C THR A 75 -8.98 -9.03 3.33
N VAL A 76 -8.49 -8.21 4.24
CA VAL A 76 -8.58 -6.75 4.21
C VAL A 76 -7.26 -6.14 4.66
N VAL A 77 -6.73 -5.24 3.85
CA VAL A 77 -5.47 -4.52 4.12
C VAL A 77 -5.71 -3.02 4.13
N LYS A 78 -4.84 -2.30 4.81
CA LYS A 78 -4.87 -0.84 4.88
C LYS A 78 -3.53 -0.27 4.35
N PRO A 79 -3.39 -0.09 3.03
CA PRO A 79 -2.20 0.54 2.48
C PRO A 79 -2.01 1.97 2.98
N ASP A 80 -0.77 2.41 3.14
CA ASP A 80 -0.47 3.78 3.57
C ASP A 80 -1.01 4.82 2.58
N THR A 81 -0.82 4.58 1.28
CA THR A 81 -1.40 5.41 0.21
C THR A 81 -1.67 4.56 -1.02
N LEU A 82 -2.77 4.81 -1.68
CA LEU A 82 -3.15 4.11 -2.91
C LEU A 82 -3.79 5.06 -3.94
N VAL A 83 -3.75 4.65 -5.21
CA VAL A 83 -4.47 5.31 -6.31
C VAL A 83 -5.42 4.33 -6.94
N ILE A 84 -6.68 4.72 -7.08
CA ILE A 84 -7.72 3.99 -7.81
C ILE A 84 -8.16 4.78 -9.04
N CYS A 85 -8.50 4.08 -10.13
CA CYS A 85 -8.98 4.67 -11.37
C CYS A 85 -10.39 4.16 -11.73
N TYR A 86 -11.25 4.11 -10.75
CA TYR A 86 -12.68 3.80 -10.85
C TYR A 86 -13.44 4.60 -9.79
N GLU A 87 -14.75 4.74 -9.94
CA GLU A 87 -15.61 5.34 -8.91
C GLU A 87 -15.88 4.27 -7.85
N PRO A 88 -15.44 4.47 -6.60
CA PRO A 88 -15.73 3.53 -5.51
C PRO A 88 -17.13 3.80 -4.93
N ASP A 89 -17.70 2.76 -4.34
CA ASP A 89 -18.73 2.92 -3.34
C ASP A 89 -18.11 3.40 -1.99
N GLU A 90 -18.79 3.18 -0.88
CA GLU A 90 -18.27 3.53 0.47
C GLU A 90 -17.02 2.73 0.88
N LYS A 91 -16.75 1.60 0.21
CA LYS A 91 -15.61 0.70 0.46
C LYS A 91 -14.77 0.50 -0.79
N ILE A 92 -13.47 0.30 -0.61
CA ILE A 92 -12.58 -0.14 -1.69
C ILE A 92 -12.62 -1.65 -1.75
N THR A 93 -13.19 -2.19 -2.84
CA THR A 93 -13.33 -3.65 -3.07
C THR A 93 -12.63 -4.12 -4.35
N LYS A 94 -12.25 -3.18 -5.22
CA LYS A 94 -11.49 -3.48 -6.43
C LYS A 94 -10.03 -3.05 -6.25
N LYS A 95 -9.14 -3.70 -6.99
CA LYS A 95 -7.70 -3.41 -6.90
C LYS A 95 -7.35 -1.96 -7.21
N PRO A 96 -6.44 -1.35 -6.43
CA PRO A 96 -5.78 -0.11 -6.81
C PRO A 96 -4.84 -0.30 -8.00
N GLU A 97 -4.51 0.77 -8.68
CA GLU A 97 -3.49 0.80 -9.74
C GLU A 97 -2.08 0.99 -9.17
N LEU A 98 -1.96 1.70 -8.06
CA LEU A 98 -0.70 2.05 -7.43
C LEU A 98 -0.84 2.00 -5.90
N ILE A 99 0.12 1.38 -5.23
CA ILE A 99 0.21 1.34 -3.76
C ILE A 99 1.60 1.81 -3.31
N PHE A 100 1.63 2.67 -2.30
CA PHE A 100 2.81 3.00 -1.51
C PHE A 100 2.66 2.42 -0.09
N GLU A 101 3.72 1.74 0.38
CA GLU A 101 3.87 1.33 1.78
C GLU A 101 5.14 1.94 2.36
N ILE A 102 5.03 2.53 3.54
CA ILE A 102 6.16 3.15 4.23
C ILE A 102 6.67 2.18 5.29
N ALA A 103 7.78 1.52 4.98
CA ALA A 103 8.33 0.46 5.82
C ALA A 103 8.77 0.99 7.20
N SER A 104 8.35 0.28 8.23
CA SER A 104 8.80 0.43 9.62
C SER A 104 9.54 -0.84 10.08
N LYS A 105 10.13 -0.81 11.27
CA LYS A 105 10.76 -2.02 11.83
C LYS A 105 9.78 -3.18 11.99
N SER A 106 8.51 -2.88 12.29
CA SER A 106 7.47 -3.89 12.52
C SER A 106 6.79 -4.37 11.25
N THR A 107 6.78 -3.58 10.17
CA THR A 107 6.04 -3.88 8.94
C THR A 107 6.92 -4.33 7.79
N VAL A 108 8.19 -3.93 7.74
CA VAL A 108 9.08 -4.14 6.59
C VAL A 108 9.08 -5.58 6.06
N LYS A 109 9.12 -6.57 6.93
CA LYS A 109 9.10 -7.97 6.51
C LYS A 109 7.77 -8.33 5.83
N ARG A 110 6.66 -7.85 6.37
CA ARG A 110 5.32 -8.06 5.80
C ARG A 110 5.20 -7.38 4.44
N ASP A 111 5.67 -6.14 4.34
CA ASP A 111 5.62 -5.35 3.11
C ASP A 111 6.48 -5.98 2.00
N GLU A 112 7.64 -6.56 2.36
CA GLU A 112 8.55 -7.21 1.41
C GLU A 112 8.17 -8.66 1.06
N THR A 113 7.26 -9.29 1.76
CA THR A 113 6.88 -10.69 1.55
C THR A 113 5.37 -10.85 1.35
N LEU A 114 4.60 -10.92 2.43
CA LEU A 114 3.17 -11.26 2.40
C LEU A 114 2.35 -10.25 1.58
N LYS A 115 2.52 -8.95 1.81
CA LYS A 115 1.82 -7.91 1.03
C LYS A 115 2.35 -7.82 -0.40
N PHE A 116 3.65 -8.04 -0.61
CA PHE A 116 4.24 -8.12 -1.95
C PHE A 116 3.56 -9.20 -2.79
N GLU A 117 3.46 -10.42 -2.26
CA GLU A 117 2.80 -11.54 -2.93
C GLU A 117 1.30 -11.28 -3.13
N LEU A 118 0.62 -10.75 -2.11
CA LEU A 118 -0.79 -10.42 -2.16
C LEU A 118 -1.07 -9.39 -3.27
N TYR A 119 -0.34 -8.28 -3.31
CA TYR A 119 -0.55 -7.22 -4.31
C TYR A 119 -0.19 -7.68 -5.72
N GLU A 120 0.81 -8.54 -5.86
CA GLU A 120 1.15 -9.19 -7.13
C GLU A 120 -0.01 -10.06 -7.62
N GLN A 121 -0.55 -10.91 -6.76
CA GLN A 121 -1.66 -11.82 -7.09
C GLN A 121 -2.95 -11.07 -7.42
N GLU A 122 -3.25 -10.00 -6.69
CA GLU A 122 -4.41 -9.15 -6.94
C GLU A 122 -4.24 -8.26 -8.18
N GLY A 123 -3.06 -8.21 -8.75
CA GLY A 123 -2.80 -7.50 -10.00
C GLY A 123 -2.66 -5.99 -9.85
N VAL A 124 -2.17 -5.50 -8.71
CA VAL A 124 -1.81 -4.09 -8.52
C VAL A 124 -0.65 -3.74 -9.46
N GLU A 125 -0.84 -2.74 -10.31
CA GLU A 125 0.12 -2.46 -11.40
C GLU A 125 1.46 -1.96 -10.90
N PHE A 126 1.46 -1.03 -9.91
CA PHE A 126 2.67 -0.49 -9.31
C PHE A 126 2.67 -0.65 -7.80
N TYR A 127 3.77 -1.13 -7.26
CA TYR A 127 4.00 -1.25 -5.84
C TYR A 127 5.30 -0.57 -5.42
N VAL A 128 5.23 0.34 -4.46
CA VAL A 128 6.37 1.13 -3.98
C VAL A 128 6.55 0.88 -2.49
N ILE A 129 7.73 0.41 -2.09
CA ILE A 129 8.13 0.28 -0.69
C ILE A 129 9.12 1.38 -0.36
N VAL A 130 8.73 2.25 0.56
CA VAL A 130 9.53 3.41 0.98
C VAL A 130 10.29 3.07 2.26
N TYR A 131 11.59 3.32 2.28
CA TYR A 131 12.48 3.08 3.41
C TYR A 131 12.99 4.40 4.00
N PRO A 132 12.31 4.95 5.02
CA PRO A 132 12.61 6.30 5.53
C PRO A 132 14.05 6.50 5.99
N LYS A 133 14.61 5.50 6.71
CA LYS A 133 15.99 5.58 7.22
C LYS A 133 17.05 5.58 6.13
N LYS A 134 16.77 4.94 5.00
CA LYS A 134 17.67 4.87 3.85
C LYS A 134 17.45 6.01 2.88
N GLN A 135 16.37 6.79 3.06
CA GLN A 135 15.89 7.78 2.08
C GLN A 135 15.85 7.19 0.66
N MET A 136 15.24 6.03 0.55
CA MET A 136 15.17 5.26 -0.69
C MET A 136 13.80 4.59 -0.80
N ALA A 137 13.32 4.44 -2.02
CA ALA A 137 12.12 3.67 -2.35
C ALA A 137 12.44 2.60 -3.39
N LYS A 138 11.91 1.41 -3.21
CA LYS A 138 11.93 0.35 -4.22
C LYS A 138 10.63 0.38 -5.00
N LEU A 139 10.72 0.48 -6.32
CA LEU A 139 9.57 0.46 -7.21
C LEU A 139 9.51 -0.87 -7.95
N TYR A 140 8.33 -1.46 -7.96
CA TYR A 140 8.00 -2.66 -8.71
C TYR A 140 6.83 -2.38 -9.65
N GLN A 141 6.91 -2.96 -10.85
CA GLN A 141 5.83 -2.93 -11.85
C GLN A 141 5.39 -4.34 -12.18
N LEU A 142 4.09 -4.56 -12.23
CA LEU A 142 3.50 -5.83 -12.64
C LEU A 142 3.66 -6.03 -14.15
N LYS A 143 4.31 -7.10 -14.55
CA LYS A 143 4.47 -7.52 -15.95
C LYS A 143 4.22 -9.02 -16.04
N GLU A 144 3.30 -9.41 -16.90
CA GLU A 144 2.95 -10.83 -17.10
C GLU A 144 2.64 -11.58 -15.80
N GLY A 145 1.93 -10.89 -14.86
CA GLY A 145 1.52 -11.45 -13.58
C GLY A 145 2.62 -11.53 -12.51
N ARG A 146 3.77 -10.90 -12.72
CA ARG A 146 4.89 -10.87 -11.77
C ARG A 146 5.43 -9.47 -11.56
N TYR A 147 5.81 -9.14 -10.33
CA TYR A 147 6.51 -7.90 -10.03
C TYR A 147 7.96 -7.94 -10.50
N LEU A 148 8.29 -7.05 -11.41
CA LEU A 148 9.65 -6.77 -11.81
C LEU A 148 10.11 -5.46 -11.15
N LYS A 149 11.30 -5.49 -10.56
CA LYS A 149 11.88 -4.29 -9.96
C LYS A 149 12.25 -3.31 -11.06
N VAL A 150 11.67 -2.11 -11.00
CA VAL A 150 12.00 -1.01 -11.91
C VAL A 150 13.30 -0.34 -11.47
N GLY A 151 13.46 -0.10 -10.17
CA GLY A 151 14.67 0.50 -9.61
C GLY A 151 14.56 0.88 -8.14
N ASP A 152 15.64 1.46 -7.65
CA ASP A 152 15.73 2.15 -6.36
C ASP A 152 15.76 3.65 -6.63
N PHE A 153 14.93 4.42 -5.92
CA PHE A 153 14.73 5.85 -6.13
C PHE A 153 15.02 6.60 -4.83
N SER A 154 15.81 7.67 -4.92
CA SER A 154 16.11 8.58 -3.81
C SER A 154 15.80 10.03 -4.19
N ASP A 155 16.45 10.55 -5.21
CA ASP A 155 16.33 11.93 -5.66
C ASP A 155 15.76 12.07 -7.09
N GLU A 156 15.44 10.95 -7.70
CA GLU A 156 14.91 10.87 -9.07
C GLU A 156 13.39 10.99 -9.10
N SER A 157 12.86 11.33 -10.27
CA SER A 157 11.43 11.24 -10.59
C SER A 157 11.12 9.98 -11.36
N TYR A 158 9.85 9.56 -11.30
CA TYR A 158 9.32 8.47 -12.09
C TYR A 158 7.91 8.82 -12.58
N GLU A 159 7.66 8.62 -13.88
CA GLU A 159 6.33 8.77 -14.46
C GLU A 159 5.57 7.43 -14.36
N PHE A 160 4.56 7.38 -13.51
CA PHE A 160 3.62 6.26 -13.46
C PHE A 160 2.62 6.39 -14.60
N GLU A 161 2.67 5.50 -15.57
CA GLU A 161 1.68 5.38 -16.62
C GLU A 161 0.53 4.48 -16.19
N LEU A 162 -0.49 5.05 -15.56
CA LEU A 162 -1.71 4.34 -15.23
C LEU A 162 -2.61 4.28 -16.48
N LYS A 163 -3.52 3.31 -16.53
CA LYS A 163 -4.41 3.12 -17.71
C LYS A 163 -5.16 4.36 -18.13
N LYS A 164 -5.46 5.26 -17.19
CA LYS A 164 -6.29 6.46 -17.43
C LYS A 164 -5.59 7.78 -17.18
N CYS A 165 -4.49 7.75 -16.44
CA CYS A 165 -3.75 8.94 -16.00
C CYS A 165 -2.25 8.69 -16.01
N LYS A 166 -1.48 9.78 -16.06
CA LYS A 166 -0.04 9.77 -15.81
C LYS A 166 0.25 10.58 -14.56
N ILE A 167 1.19 10.12 -13.75
CA ILE A 167 1.64 10.77 -12.53
C ILE A 167 3.15 10.92 -12.60
N ASP A 168 3.66 12.14 -12.65
CA ASP A 168 5.09 12.43 -12.54
C ASP A 168 5.44 12.63 -11.07
N PHE A 169 6.01 11.60 -10.45
CA PHE A 169 6.30 11.57 -9.04
C PHE A 169 7.78 11.81 -8.75
N ASP A 170 8.06 12.83 -7.94
CA ASP A 170 9.40 13.24 -7.55
C ASP A 170 9.74 12.67 -6.15
N PHE A 171 10.59 11.65 -6.11
CA PHE A 171 11.01 11.01 -4.86
C PHE A 171 11.83 11.93 -3.96
N SER A 172 12.53 12.92 -4.50
CA SER A 172 13.31 13.86 -3.68
C SER A 172 12.45 14.66 -2.70
N LYS A 173 11.18 14.88 -3.04
CA LYS A 173 10.24 15.70 -2.26
C LYS A 173 9.66 15.01 -1.03
N ILE A 174 9.78 13.69 -0.92
CA ILE A 174 9.19 12.97 0.22
C ILE A 174 10.11 12.93 1.45
N TRP A 175 11.41 13.13 1.27
CA TRP A 175 12.36 13.09 2.38
C TRP A 175 12.33 14.37 3.23
N ARG A 176 12.86 14.26 4.45
CA ARG A 176 12.97 15.42 5.33
C ARG A 176 13.96 16.41 4.73
N ARG A 177 13.54 17.67 4.54
CA ARG A 177 14.48 18.75 4.23
C ARG A 177 15.42 18.93 5.42
N ARG A 178 16.72 18.92 5.17
CA ARG A 178 17.74 19.31 6.14
C ARG A 178 17.85 20.82 6.20
#